data_8ca1b181fec2561f6d3890c5519af849
#
_entry.id   8ca1b181fec2561f6d3890c5519af849
#
_cell.length_a   1.000
_cell.length_b   1.000
_cell.length_c   1.000
_cell.angle_alpha   90.00
_cell.angle_beta   90.00
_cell.angle_gamma   90.00
#
_symmetry.space_group_name_H-M   'P 1'
#
loop_
_entity.id
_entity.type
_entity.pdbx_description
1 polymer ?
#
loop_
_entity_poly.entity_id
_entity_poly.type
_entity_poly.pdbx_seq_one_letter_code
_entity_poly.pdbx_strand_id
1 'polypeptide(L)'
;MKINEVEALVGITKKNIRFYEAEGLLAPRRNSENGYRDYGEEEVETLRRIKLLRKLGVPLEEIRQMQTGVHTVGDGMRRHLVTLERERQNLADAARVCEELTDCQERLEALDAQGLLDRMDRMEEEGTTFMDKQKRDMKRRRYVMPVVMAVVMAVLMIALIWLFLWAFETDPAGAPPLPLLALFVIIPAVVILGVVIALVQRIREIDKGEEDDARKY
;
A
#
# COMPACT_ATOMS: atom_id res chain seq x y z
N MET A 1 -20.42 -10.47 -16.20
CA MET A 1 -19.92 -9.08 -16.32
C MET A 1 -18.40 -9.05 -16.30
N LYS A 2 -17.78 -8.09 -17.01
CA LYS A 2 -16.33 -7.89 -16.95
C LYS A 2 -15.96 -7.08 -15.71
N ILE A 3 -14.70 -7.22 -15.24
CA ILE A 3 -14.19 -6.52 -14.04
C ILE A 3 -14.36 -4.99 -14.09
N ASN A 4 -14.31 -4.39 -15.29
CA ASN A 4 -14.54 -2.94 -15.48
C ASN A 4 -15.98 -2.52 -15.15
N GLU A 5 -16.94 -3.35 -15.50
CA GLU A 5 -18.37 -3.13 -15.23
C GLU A 5 -18.65 -3.27 -13.73
N VAL A 6 -18.04 -4.30 -13.11
CA VAL A 6 -18.14 -4.53 -11.66
C VAL A 6 -17.51 -3.38 -10.86
N GLU A 7 -16.33 -2.87 -11.29
CA GLU A 7 -15.69 -1.70 -10.69
C GLU A 7 -16.61 -0.49 -10.71
N ALA A 8 -17.23 -0.21 -11.87
CA ALA A 8 -18.16 0.92 -12.01
C ALA A 8 -19.42 0.74 -11.18
N LEU A 9 -19.97 -0.50 -11.13
CA LEU A 9 -21.22 -0.81 -10.45
C LEU A 9 -21.10 -0.80 -8.93
N VAL A 10 -20.00 -1.37 -8.38
CA VAL A 10 -19.79 -1.51 -6.94
C VAL A 10 -18.97 -0.36 -6.38
N GLY A 11 -18.18 0.31 -7.21
CA GLY A 11 -17.25 1.35 -6.78
C GLY A 11 -16.12 0.80 -5.91
N ILE A 12 -15.57 -0.34 -6.31
CA ILE A 12 -14.35 -0.97 -5.74
C ILE A 12 -13.35 -1.07 -6.87
N THR A 13 -12.10 -0.69 -6.65
CA THR A 13 -11.06 -0.74 -7.68
C THR A 13 -10.78 -2.18 -8.14
N LYS A 14 -10.39 -2.36 -9.40
CA LYS A 14 -9.97 -3.68 -9.95
C LYS A 14 -8.87 -4.33 -9.11
N LYS A 15 -7.96 -3.54 -8.54
CA LYS A 15 -6.90 -4.03 -7.63
C LYS A 15 -7.53 -4.71 -6.42
N ASN A 16 -8.50 -4.07 -5.78
CA ASN A 16 -9.18 -4.61 -4.60
C ASN A 16 -10.07 -5.82 -4.96
N ILE A 17 -10.74 -5.83 -6.12
CA ILE A 17 -11.51 -7.00 -6.57
C ILE A 17 -10.60 -8.22 -6.72
N ARG A 18 -9.44 -8.05 -7.39
CA ARG A 18 -8.45 -9.14 -7.55
C ARG A 18 -7.83 -9.57 -6.23
N PHE A 19 -7.65 -8.64 -5.30
CA PHE A 19 -7.18 -8.93 -3.97
C PHE A 19 -8.19 -9.81 -3.21
N TYR A 20 -9.49 -9.50 -3.25
CA TYR A 20 -10.53 -10.33 -2.62
C TYR A 20 -10.64 -11.71 -3.26
N GLU A 21 -10.39 -11.85 -4.58
CA GLU A 21 -10.27 -13.16 -5.22
C GLU A 21 -9.06 -13.94 -4.68
N ALA A 22 -7.90 -13.30 -4.58
CA ALA A 22 -6.68 -13.92 -4.06
C ALA A 22 -6.84 -14.37 -2.60
N GLU A 23 -7.58 -13.59 -1.81
CA GLU A 23 -7.93 -13.92 -0.42
C GLU A 23 -9.05 -14.97 -0.30
N GLY A 24 -9.61 -15.45 -1.42
CA GLY A 24 -10.66 -16.48 -1.41
C GLY A 24 -12.04 -15.98 -0.94
N LEU A 25 -12.23 -14.65 -0.85
CA LEU A 25 -13.53 -14.03 -0.51
C LEU A 25 -14.46 -13.93 -1.71
N LEU A 26 -13.96 -14.13 -2.92
CA LEU A 26 -14.65 -14.04 -4.19
C LEU A 26 -14.15 -15.11 -5.13
N ALA A 27 -15.03 -15.84 -5.80
CA ALA A 27 -14.71 -16.92 -6.72
C ALA A 27 -15.44 -16.76 -8.07
N PRO A 28 -15.06 -15.77 -8.91
CA PRO A 28 -15.73 -15.56 -10.19
C PRO A 28 -15.52 -16.76 -11.13
N ARG A 29 -16.54 -17.05 -11.90
CA ARG A 29 -16.46 -18.08 -12.95
C ARG A 29 -15.46 -17.66 -14.03
N ARG A 30 -14.87 -18.64 -14.71
CA ARG A 30 -14.06 -18.39 -15.90
C ARG A 30 -14.90 -18.74 -17.12
N ASN A 31 -14.93 -17.84 -18.09
CA ASN A 31 -15.54 -18.11 -19.38
C ASN A 31 -14.77 -19.23 -20.08
N SER A 32 -15.47 -20.28 -20.52
CA SER A 32 -14.90 -21.47 -21.16
C SER A 32 -14.25 -21.19 -22.51
N GLU A 33 -14.67 -20.15 -23.23
CA GLU A 33 -14.20 -19.85 -24.58
C GLU A 33 -12.90 -19.02 -24.58
N ASN A 34 -12.73 -18.11 -23.60
CA ASN A 34 -11.62 -17.15 -23.62
C ASN A 34 -10.82 -17.08 -22.31
N GLY A 35 -11.20 -17.86 -21.30
CA GLY A 35 -10.53 -17.92 -19.99
C GLY A 35 -10.64 -16.69 -19.11
N TYR A 36 -11.38 -15.65 -19.57
CA TYR A 36 -11.56 -14.43 -18.80
C TYR A 36 -12.54 -14.65 -17.63
N ARG A 37 -12.34 -13.87 -16.56
CA ARG A 37 -13.22 -13.84 -15.39
C ARG A 37 -14.59 -13.27 -15.77
N ASP A 38 -15.64 -13.97 -15.37
CA ASP A 38 -17.02 -13.54 -15.52
C ASP A 38 -17.68 -13.43 -14.14
N TYR A 39 -18.09 -12.23 -13.80
CA TYR A 39 -18.71 -11.90 -12.51
C TYR A 39 -20.23 -11.88 -12.69
N GLY A 40 -20.93 -12.72 -11.95
CA GLY A 40 -22.40 -12.73 -11.89
C GLY A 40 -22.95 -11.74 -10.86
N GLU A 41 -24.25 -11.75 -10.68
CA GLU A 41 -24.92 -10.94 -9.66
C GLU A 41 -24.53 -11.34 -8.24
N GLU A 42 -24.25 -12.62 -8.01
CA GLU A 42 -23.80 -13.15 -6.73
C GLU A 42 -22.46 -12.57 -6.31
N GLU A 43 -21.50 -12.48 -7.24
CA GLU A 43 -20.20 -11.85 -7.00
C GLU A 43 -20.34 -10.35 -6.73
N VAL A 44 -21.23 -9.67 -7.43
CA VAL A 44 -21.53 -8.25 -7.20
C VAL A 44 -22.10 -8.02 -5.81
N GLU A 45 -23.08 -8.82 -5.38
CA GLU A 45 -23.66 -8.73 -4.05
C GLU A 45 -22.64 -9.08 -2.96
N THR A 46 -21.78 -10.07 -3.20
CA THR A 46 -20.69 -10.40 -2.30
C THR A 46 -19.70 -9.24 -2.14
N LEU A 47 -19.33 -8.58 -3.24
CA LEU A 47 -18.49 -7.39 -3.21
C LEU A 47 -19.15 -6.22 -2.47
N ARG A 48 -20.45 -6.03 -2.61
CA ARG A 48 -21.20 -5.00 -1.86
C ARG A 48 -21.16 -5.26 -0.35
N ARG A 49 -21.36 -6.53 0.07
CA ARG A 49 -21.28 -6.95 1.48
C ARG A 49 -19.87 -6.73 2.03
N ILE A 50 -18.84 -7.16 1.29
CA ILE A 50 -17.43 -6.92 1.67
C ILE A 50 -17.16 -5.42 1.80
N LYS A 51 -17.58 -4.61 0.82
CA LYS A 51 -17.43 -3.15 0.85
C LYS A 51 -18.06 -2.51 2.08
N LEU A 52 -19.30 -2.93 2.42
CA LEU A 52 -20.01 -2.45 3.60
C LEU A 52 -19.22 -2.74 4.87
N LEU A 53 -18.84 -3.99 5.07
CA LEU A 53 -18.11 -4.43 6.29
C LEU A 53 -16.74 -3.77 6.38
N ARG A 54 -16.02 -3.64 5.26
CA ARG A 54 -14.72 -2.93 5.22
C ARG A 54 -14.84 -1.44 5.50
N LYS A 55 -15.94 -0.80 5.10
CA LYS A 55 -16.20 0.61 5.49
C LYS A 55 -16.45 0.77 6.99
N LEU A 56 -16.93 -0.26 7.65
CA LEU A 56 -17.07 -0.30 9.11
C LEU A 56 -15.76 -0.67 9.83
N GLY A 57 -14.68 -0.96 9.08
CA GLY A 57 -13.39 -1.35 9.65
C GLY A 57 -13.25 -2.84 9.98
N VAL A 58 -14.25 -3.68 9.64
CA VAL A 58 -14.22 -5.12 9.95
C VAL A 58 -13.03 -5.80 9.26
N PRO A 59 -12.20 -6.59 9.97
CA PRO A 59 -11.09 -7.33 9.39
C PRO A 59 -11.53 -8.35 8.34
N LEU A 60 -10.69 -8.61 7.34
CA LEU A 60 -11.01 -9.57 6.26
C LEU A 60 -11.23 -10.99 6.78
N GLU A 61 -10.46 -11.39 7.79
CA GLU A 61 -10.60 -12.70 8.41
C GLU A 61 -11.97 -12.87 9.06
N GLU A 62 -12.47 -11.84 9.73
CA GLU A 62 -13.81 -11.83 10.30
C GLU A 62 -14.89 -11.95 9.23
N ILE A 63 -14.71 -11.25 8.08
CA ILE A 63 -15.62 -11.36 6.93
C ILE A 63 -15.60 -12.78 6.36
N ARG A 64 -14.41 -13.41 6.26
CA ARG A 64 -14.28 -14.79 5.78
C ARG A 64 -15.03 -15.77 6.68
N GLN A 65 -14.88 -15.64 8.01
CA GLN A 65 -15.56 -16.49 8.97
C GLN A 65 -17.08 -16.34 8.91
N MET A 66 -17.58 -15.12 8.67
CA MET A 66 -19.03 -14.91 8.41
C MET A 66 -19.49 -15.54 7.08
N GLN A 67 -18.68 -15.48 6.02
CA GLN A 67 -19.01 -16.09 4.73
C GLN A 67 -19.02 -17.62 4.78
N THR A 68 -18.10 -18.22 5.52
CA THR A 68 -18.02 -19.68 5.72
C THR A 68 -19.04 -20.22 6.73
N GLY A 69 -19.80 -19.34 7.39
CA GLY A 69 -20.81 -19.71 8.36
C GLY A 69 -20.25 -20.18 9.71
N VAL A 70 -18.96 -19.92 9.98
CA VAL A 70 -18.35 -20.21 11.31
C VAL A 70 -19.08 -19.46 12.41
N HIS A 71 -19.55 -18.24 12.10
CA HIS A 71 -20.42 -17.46 12.97
C HIS A 71 -21.33 -16.51 12.18
N THR A 72 -22.33 -15.98 12.84
CA THR A 72 -23.28 -15.05 12.23
C THR A 72 -22.70 -13.65 12.08
N VAL A 73 -23.28 -12.82 11.22
CA VAL A 73 -22.95 -11.39 11.11
C VAL A 73 -23.08 -10.70 12.48
N GLY A 74 -24.13 -11.03 13.25
CA GLY A 74 -24.34 -10.47 14.59
C GLY A 74 -23.20 -10.82 15.56
N ASP A 75 -22.66 -12.04 15.50
CA ASP A 75 -21.52 -12.44 16.33
C ASP A 75 -20.26 -11.69 15.95
N GLY A 76 -19.97 -11.57 14.65
CA GLY A 76 -18.86 -10.79 14.14
C GLY A 76 -18.94 -9.32 14.54
N MET A 77 -20.13 -8.72 14.44
CA MET A 77 -20.34 -7.32 14.85
C MET A 77 -20.14 -7.12 16.37
N ARG A 78 -20.59 -8.05 17.19
CA ARG A 78 -20.34 -7.97 18.65
C ARG A 78 -18.85 -7.96 18.98
N ARG A 79 -18.05 -8.83 18.34
CA ARG A 79 -16.59 -8.83 18.50
C ARG A 79 -15.95 -7.55 18.01
N HIS A 80 -16.39 -7.08 16.85
CA HIS A 80 -15.86 -5.83 16.27
C HIS A 80 -16.19 -4.62 17.14
N LEU A 81 -17.37 -4.56 17.76
CA LEU A 81 -17.72 -3.51 18.72
C LEU A 81 -16.79 -3.46 19.92
N VAL A 82 -16.34 -4.62 20.44
CA VAL A 82 -15.33 -4.67 21.51
C VAL A 82 -14.01 -4.04 21.06
N THR A 83 -13.59 -4.30 19.82
CA THR A 83 -12.39 -3.69 19.25
C THR A 83 -12.54 -2.16 19.10
N LEU A 84 -13.67 -1.70 18.56
CA LEU A 84 -13.96 -0.28 18.41
C LEU A 84 -14.03 0.44 19.77
N GLU A 85 -14.58 -0.21 20.79
CA GLU A 85 -14.63 0.38 22.13
C GLU A 85 -13.22 0.52 22.74
N ARG A 86 -12.36 -0.47 22.52
CA ARG A 86 -10.94 -0.36 22.92
C ARG A 86 -10.21 0.76 22.17
N GLU A 87 -10.39 0.86 20.85
CA GLU A 87 -9.83 1.95 20.05
C GLU A 87 -10.34 3.32 20.53
N ARG A 88 -11.62 3.43 20.84
CA ARG A 88 -12.22 4.64 21.42
C ARG A 88 -11.56 5.01 22.73
N GLN A 89 -11.33 4.04 23.60
CA GLN A 89 -10.67 4.27 24.89
C GLN A 89 -9.22 4.74 24.70
N ASN A 90 -8.45 4.08 23.83
CA ASN A 90 -7.08 4.48 23.51
C ASN A 90 -7.00 5.92 22.97
N LEU A 91 -7.96 6.30 22.12
CA LEU A 91 -8.04 7.69 21.62
C LEU A 91 -8.39 8.68 22.73
N ALA A 92 -9.27 8.31 23.67
CA ALA A 92 -9.62 9.14 24.81
C ALA A 92 -8.42 9.35 25.75
N ASP A 93 -7.63 8.30 25.98
CA ASP A 93 -6.41 8.37 26.80
C ASP A 93 -5.35 9.25 26.11
N ALA A 94 -5.17 9.13 24.80
CA ALA A 94 -4.27 9.98 24.03
C ALA A 94 -4.74 11.46 24.06
N ALA A 95 -6.04 11.69 23.93
CA ALA A 95 -6.61 13.05 24.01
C ALA A 95 -6.35 13.68 25.38
N ARG A 96 -6.49 12.91 26.47
CA ARG A 96 -6.21 13.39 27.84
C ARG A 96 -4.76 13.85 28.00
N VAL A 97 -3.78 13.07 27.48
CA VAL A 97 -2.37 13.49 27.49
C VAL A 97 -2.17 14.78 26.67
N CYS A 98 -2.86 14.90 25.53
CA CYS A 98 -2.80 16.14 24.73
C CYS A 98 -3.42 17.33 25.46
N GLU A 99 -4.57 17.15 26.15
CA GLU A 99 -5.24 18.21 26.94
C GLU A 99 -4.33 18.75 28.03
N GLU A 100 -3.60 17.89 28.74
CA GLU A 100 -2.64 18.32 29.77
C GLU A 100 -1.51 19.20 29.19
N LEU A 101 -1.17 19.03 27.91
CA LEU A 101 -0.15 19.81 27.22
C LEU A 101 -0.71 21.11 26.63
N THR A 102 -2.01 21.33 26.59
CA THR A 102 -2.59 22.58 26.02
C THR A 102 -2.20 23.83 26.80
N ASP A 103 -2.01 23.71 28.10
CA ASP A 103 -1.62 24.81 28.99
C ASP A 103 -0.08 24.99 29.08
N CYS A 104 0.69 24.10 28.45
CA CYS A 104 2.14 24.19 28.41
C CYS A 104 2.58 25.34 27.49
N GLN A 105 3.17 26.39 28.06
CA GLN A 105 3.69 27.53 27.32
C GLN A 105 5.18 27.40 26.96
N GLU A 106 5.77 26.26 27.27
CA GLU A 106 7.16 25.99 26.97
C GLU A 106 7.36 25.73 25.47
N ARG A 107 8.57 26.06 25.00
CA ARG A 107 8.98 25.69 23.63
C ARG A 107 9.32 24.22 23.59
N LEU A 108 9.22 23.62 22.39
CA LEU A 108 9.46 22.18 22.19
C LEU A 108 10.80 21.71 22.76
N GLU A 109 11.84 22.58 22.72
CA GLU A 109 13.18 22.27 23.23
C GLU A 109 13.24 22.16 24.77
N ALA A 110 12.28 22.77 25.49
CA ALA A 110 12.20 22.75 26.94
C ALA A 110 11.24 21.69 27.48
N LEU A 111 10.51 21.00 26.61
CA LEU A 111 9.53 19.99 27.01
C LEU A 111 10.22 18.78 27.65
N ASP A 112 9.79 18.39 28.84
CA ASP A 112 10.22 17.13 29.50
C ASP A 112 9.60 15.91 28.78
N ALA A 113 10.18 15.57 27.63
CA ALA A 113 9.72 14.44 26.81
C ALA A 113 9.93 13.10 27.53
N GLN A 114 11.00 12.96 28.34
CA GLN A 114 11.28 11.68 29.02
C GLN A 114 10.24 11.38 30.10
N GLY A 115 9.90 12.34 30.93
CA GLY A 115 8.87 12.18 31.96
C GLY A 115 7.49 11.84 31.40
N LEU A 116 7.15 12.43 30.22
CA LEU A 116 5.91 12.12 29.51
C LEU A 116 5.93 10.73 28.90
N LEU A 117 7.05 10.29 28.31
CA LEU A 117 7.20 8.93 27.76
C LEU A 117 7.11 7.88 28.85
N ASP A 118 7.83 8.05 29.97
CA ASP A 118 7.76 7.14 31.12
C ASP A 118 6.34 6.99 31.69
N ARG A 119 5.54 8.05 31.57
CA ARG A 119 4.13 8.01 31.95
C ARG A 119 3.28 7.26 30.92
N MET A 120 3.51 7.48 29.63
CA MET A 120 2.82 6.77 28.56
C MET A 120 3.14 5.28 28.61
N ASP A 121 4.40 4.90 28.88
CA ASP A 121 4.81 3.50 29.05
C ASP A 121 4.05 2.82 30.19
N ARG A 122 3.86 3.50 31.33
CA ARG A 122 3.02 2.97 32.42
C ARG A 122 1.55 2.81 32.01
N MET A 123 0.99 3.73 31.24
CA MET A 123 -0.37 3.59 30.72
C MET A 123 -0.48 2.43 29.72
N GLU A 124 0.59 2.14 28.96
CA GLU A 124 0.65 0.96 28.09
C GLU A 124 0.72 -0.35 28.88
N GLU A 125 1.44 -0.38 29.99
CA GLU A 125 1.44 -1.54 30.91
C GLU A 125 0.05 -1.80 31.52
N GLU A 126 -0.76 -0.76 31.72
CA GLU A 126 -2.15 -0.83 32.17
C GLU A 126 -3.15 -1.22 31.06
N GLY A 127 -2.68 -1.34 29.80
CA GLY A 127 -3.46 -1.83 28.65
C GLY A 127 -3.90 -0.77 27.64
N THR A 128 -3.52 0.49 27.83
CA THR A 128 -3.68 1.55 26.81
C THR A 128 -2.73 1.29 25.64
N THR A 129 -3.12 1.59 24.42
CA THR A 129 -2.23 1.49 23.25
C THR A 129 -2.16 2.84 22.53
N PHE A 130 -0.99 3.47 22.53
CA PHE A 130 -0.76 4.70 21.80
C PHE A 130 -0.40 4.44 20.34
N MET A 131 -0.81 5.37 19.45
CA MET A 131 -0.58 5.24 18.02
C MET A 131 0.87 5.60 17.65
N ASP A 132 1.71 4.60 17.37
CA ASP A 132 3.06 4.82 16.88
C ASP A 132 3.07 5.22 15.40
N LYS A 133 3.15 6.55 15.17
CA LYS A 133 3.25 7.12 13.81
C LYS A 133 4.65 6.96 13.20
N GLN A 134 5.70 6.72 13.98
CA GLN A 134 7.06 6.55 13.47
C GLN A 134 7.16 5.38 12.50
N LYS A 135 6.44 4.28 12.77
CA LYS A 135 6.35 3.13 11.87
C LYS A 135 5.71 3.49 10.52
N ARG A 136 4.73 4.42 10.49
CA ARG A 136 4.09 4.89 9.25
C ARG A 136 5.01 5.80 8.44
N ASP A 137 5.76 6.69 9.08
CA ASP A 137 6.67 7.61 8.40
C ASP A 137 7.85 6.87 7.76
N MET A 138 8.39 5.85 8.43
CA MET A 138 9.42 4.98 7.84
C MET A 138 8.89 4.17 6.65
N LYS A 139 7.63 3.71 6.67
CA LYS A 139 7.01 3.02 5.53
C LYS A 139 6.95 3.93 4.30
N ARG A 140 6.47 5.16 4.44
CA ARG A 140 6.40 6.14 3.33
C ARG A 140 7.78 6.40 2.71
N ARG A 141 8.83 6.50 3.54
CA ARG A 141 10.21 6.71 3.09
C ARG A 141 10.76 5.52 2.29
N ARG A 142 10.32 4.29 2.59
CA ARG A 142 10.70 3.07 1.85
C ARG A 142 10.26 3.06 0.38
N TYR A 143 9.13 3.70 0.04
CA TYR A 143 8.67 3.83 -1.35
C TYR A 143 9.35 4.99 -2.09
N VAL A 144 9.55 6.12 -1.44
CA VAL A 144 10.07 7.34 -2.07
C VAL A 144 11.50 7.14 -2.57
N MET A 145 12.38 6.57 -1.76
CA MET A 145 13.80 6.43 -2.13
C MET A 145 14.05 5.57 -3.38
N PRO A 146 13.48 4.35 -3.52
CA PRO A 146 13.65 3.56 -4.75
C PRO A 146 13.10 4.25 -5.99
N VAL A 147 11.94 4.92 -5.87
CA VAL A 147 11.33 5.65 -6.99
C VAL A 147 12.21 6.82 -7.43
N VAL A 148 12.69 7.63 -6.50
CA VAL A 148 13.58 8.76 -6.79
C VAL A 148 14.87 8.28 -7.48
N MET A 149 15.51 7.24 -6.95
CA MET A 149 16.72 6.67 -7.55
C MET A 149 16.47 6.13 -8.97
N ALA A 150 15.36 5.45 -9.20
CA ALA A 150 15.00 4.94 -10.52
C ALA A 150 14.76 6.08 -11.52
N VAL A 151 14.09 7.15 -11.11
CA VAL A 151 13.86 8.34 -11.94
C VAL A 151 15.18 9.05 -12.27
N VAL A 152 16.04 9.25 -11.30
CA VAL A 152 17.37 9.87 -11.50
C VAL A 152 18.21 9.05 -12.48
N MET A 153 18.25 7.72 -12.31
CA MET A 153 18.98 6.84 -13.25
C MET A 153 18.41 6.88 -14.66
N ALA A 154 17.09 6.87 -14.80
CA ALA A 154 16.44 6.98 -16.12
C ALA A 154 16.77 8.31 -16.81
N VAL A 155 16.70 9.42 -16.08
CA VAL A 155 17.04 10.75 -16.62
C VAL A 155 18.51 10.81 -17.05
N LEU A 156 19.43 10.29 -16.25
CA LEU A 156 20.86 10.22 -16.60
C LEU A 156 21.12 9.39 -17.87
N MET A 157 20.46 8.24 -18.01
CA MET A 157 20.60 7.38 -19.19
C MET A 157 20.03 8.03 -20.44
N ILE A 158 18.89 8.72 -20.33
CA ILE A 158 18.29 9.48 -21.43
C ILE A 158 19.20 10.64 -21.84
N ALA A 159 19.75 11.37 -20.87
CA ALA A 159 20.70 12.46 -21.14
C ALA A 159 21.96 11.97 -21.83
N LEU A 160 22.48 10.79 -21.46
CA LEU A 160 23.63 10.15 -22.11
C LEU A 160 23.30 9.80 -23.59
N ILE A 161 22.16 9.18 -23.85
CA ILE A 161 21.72 8.88 -25.23
C ILE A 161 21.63 10.16 -26.04
N TRP A 162 21.00 11.21 -25.50
CA TRP A 162 20.85 12.50 -26.17
C TRP A 162 22.22 13.15 -26.47
N LEU A 163 23.14 13.11 -25.49
CA LEU A 163 24.50 13.65 -25.64
C LEU A 163 25.26 12.93 -26.76
N PHE A 164 25.21 11.60 -26.82
CA PHE A 164 25.85 10.84 -27.90
C PHE A 164 25.25 11.15 -29.29
N LEU A 165 23.93 11.17 -29.37
CA LEU A 165 23.26 11.48 -30.64
C LEU A 165 23.61 12.91 -31.13
N TRP A 166 23.63 13.90 -30.24
CA TRP A 166 24.02 15.27 -30.52
C TRP A 166 25.49 15.39 -30.94
N ALA A 167 26.41 14.69 -30.25
CA ALA A 167 27.83 14.70 -30.60
C ALA A 167 28.10 14.13 -32.02
N PHE A 168 27.37 13.08 -32.42
CA PHE A 168 27.51 12.49 -33.75
C PHE A 168 26.83 13.31 -34.85
N GLU A 169 25.83 14.09 -34.52
CA GLU A 169 25.22 15.04 -35.46
C GLU A 169 26.13 16.25 -35.76
N THR A 170 26.91 16.68 -34.76
CA THR A 170 27.83 17.82 -34.88
C THR A 170 29.15 17.49 -35.59
N ASP A 171 29.64 16.26 -35.50
CA ASP A 171 30.86 15.78 -36.18
C ASP A 171 30.63 14.44 -36.89
N PRO A 172 30.04 14.41 -38.07
CA PRO A 172 29.77 13.18 -38.83
C PRO A 172 31.04 12.44 -39.26
N ALA A 173 32.18 13.14 -39.37
CA ALA A 173 33.45 12.55 -39.82
C ALA A 173 34.12 11.70 -38.70
N GLY A 174 33.82 12.01 -37.42
CA GLY A 174 34.27 11.25 -36.26
C GLY A 174 33.28 10.18 -35.78
N ALA A 175 32.14 10.02 -36.48
CA ALA A 175 31.09 9.09 -36.06
C ALA A 175 31.57 7.63 -36.16
N PRO A 176 31.36 6.81 -35.11
CA PRO A 176 31.72 5.41 -35.16
C PRO A 176 30.82 4.63 -36.15
N PRO A 177 31.28 3.46 -36.62
CA PRO A 177 30.48 2.64 -37.53
C PRO A 177 29.12 2.27 -36.89
N LEU A 178 28.07 2.18 -37.72
CA LEU A 178 26.66 1.90 -37.30
C LEU A 178 26.49 0.83 -36.20
N PRO A 179 27.21 -0.32 -36.20
CA PRO A 179 27.06 -1.30 -35.13
C PRO A 179 27.50 -0.78 -33.76
N LEU A 180 28.50 0.07 -33.72
CA LEU A 180 29.05 0.64 -32.50
C LEU A 180 28.14 1.74 -31.96
N LEU A 181 27.52 2.52 -32.87
CA LEU A 181 26.52 3.55 -32.54
C LEU A 181 25.25 2.90 -31.94
N ALA A 182 24.81 1.77 -32.49
CA ALA A 182 23.71 0.98 -31.95
C ALA A 182 24.00 0.52 -30.50
N LEU A 183 25.23 0.17 -30.17
CA LEU A 183 25.65 -0.24 -28.82
C LEU A 183 25.49 0.90 -27.80
N PHE A 184 25.79 2.14 -28.15
CA PHE A 184 25.63 3.33 -27.29
C PHE A 184 24.17 3.66 -26.97
N VAL A 185 23.23 3.19 -27.79
CA VAL A 185 21.78 3.35 -27.52
C VAL A 185 21.21 2.13 -26.81
N ILE A 186 21.61 0.93 -27.23
CA ILE A 186 21.06 -0.34 -26.69
C ILE A 186 21.47 -0.55 -25.23
N ILE A 187 22.72 -0.29 -24.85
CA ILE A 187 23.18 -0.49 -23.47
C ILE A 187 22.37 0.38 -22.49
N PRO A 188 22.26 1.72 -22.64
CA PRO A 188 21.44 2.52 -21.74
C PRO A 188 19.96 2.12 -21.74
N ALA A 189 19.40 1.71 -22.88
CA ALA A 189 18.03 1.24 -22.96
C ALA A 189 17.80 -0.04 -22.14
N VAL A 190 18.73 -1.00 -22.20
CA VAL A 190 18.70 -2.22 -21.38
C VAL A 190 18.85 -1.90 -19.89
N VAL A 191 19.70 -0.94 -19.54
CA VAL A 191 19.85 -0.47 -18.15
C VAL A 191 18.56 0.14 -17.64
N ILE A 192 17.89 1.00 -18.42
CA ILE A 192 16.59 1.58 -18.06
C ILE A 192 15.56 0.47 -17.81
N LEU A 193 15.48 -0.51 -18.72
CA LEU A 193 14.57 -1.65 -18.57
C LEU A 193 14.86 -2.44 -17.27
N GLY A 194 16.13 -2.71 -16.99
CA GLY A 194 16.56 -3.39 -15.76
C GLY A 194 16.17 -2.61 -14.49
N VAL A 195 16.35 -1.27 -14.48
CA VAL A 195 15.94 -0.39 -13.38
C VAL A 195 14.42 -0.42 -13.19
N VAL A 196 13.63 -0.41 -14.26
CA VAL A 196 12.16 -0.50 -14.17
C VAL A 196 11.73 -1.85 -13.60
N ILE A 197 12.33 -2.94 -14.04
CA ILE A 197 12.05 -4.29 -13.51
C ILE A 197 12.39 -4.36 -12.03
N ALA A 198 13.58 -3.88 -11.63
CA ALA A 198 14.02 -3.87 -10.23
C ALA A 198 13.09 -2.99 -9.35
N LEU A 199 12.63 -1.85 -9.86
CA LEU A 199 11.68 -0.99 -9.17
C LEU A 199 10.34 -1.70 -8.94
N VAL A 200 9.81 -2.35 -9.98
CA VAL A 200 8.55 -3.13 -9.89
C VAL A 200 8.68 -4.27 -8.90
N GLN A 201 9.81 -5.00 -8.91
CA GLN A 201 10.08 -6.06 -7.94
C GLN A 201 10.14 -5.50 -6.51
N ARG A 202 10.85 -4.38 -6.31
CA ARG A 202 10.97 -3.73 -5.00
C ARG A 202 9.63 -3.24 -4.46
N ILE A 203 8.80 -2.64 -5.31
CA ILE A 203 7.44 -2.22 -4.93
C ILE A 203 6.60 -3.44 -4.54
N ARG A 204 6.67 -4.55 -5.29
CA ARG A 204 5.96 -5.80 -4.96
C ARG A 204 6.43 -6.42 -3.64
N GLU A 205 7.73 -6.36 -3.33
CA GLU A 205 8.26 -6.83 -2.04
C GLU A 205 7.74 -5.99 -0.86
N ILE A 206 7.67 -4.67 -1.03
CA ILE A 206 7.13 -3.76 -0.01
C ILE A 206 5.62 -4.00 0.15
N ASP A 207 4.87 -4.15 -0.94
CA ASP A 207 3.43 -4.47 -0.93
C ASP A 207 3.16 -5.81 -0.22
N LYS A 208 3.98 -6.86 -0.45
CA LYS A 208 3.86 -8.15 0.25
C LYS A 208 4.16 -8.02 1.75
N GLY A 209 5.17 -7.25 2.13
CA GLY A 209 5.48 -6.98 3.54
C GLY A 209 4.35 -6.23 4.26
N GLU A 210 3.59 -5.38 3.56
CA GLU A 210 2.40 -4.73 4.11
C GLU A 210 1.20 -5.69 4.23
N GLU A 211 1.07 -6.67 3.34
CA GLU A 211 0.07 -7.74 3.46
C GLU A 211 0.36 -8.66 4.66
N ASP A 212 1.62 -9.00 4.91
CA ASP A 212 2.03 -9.80 6.05
C ASP A 212 1.87 -9.06 7.39
N ASP A 213 2.13 -7.75 7.43
CA ASP A 213 1.87 -6.91 8.60
C ASP A 213 0.34 -6.73 8.85
N ALA A 214 -0.47 -6.64 7.79
CA ALA A 214 -1.92 -6.57 7.90
C ALA A 214 -2.57 -7.89 8.36
N ARG A 215 -1.87 -9.03 8.22
CA ARG A 215 -2.31 -10.34 8.73
C ARG A 215 -2.07 -10.52 10.23
N LYS A 216 -1.22 -9.71 10.84
CA LYS A 216 -0.86 -9.81 12.27
C LYS A 216 -1.80 -9.01 13.20
N TYR A 217 -2.73 -8.25 12.63
CA TYR A 217 -3.77 -7.49 13.31
C TYR A 217 -5.13 -7.87 12.70
#